data_be35537f06e7acd384289c1888f9e93a
#
_entry.id   be35537f06e7acd384289c1888f9e93a
#
_cell.length_a   1.000
_cell.length_b   1.000
_cell.length_c   1.000
_cell.angle_alpha   90.00
_cell.angle_beta   90.00
_cell.angle_gamma   90.00
#
_symmetry.space_group_name_H-M   'P 1'
#
loop_
_entity.id
_entity.type
_entity.pdbx_description
1 polymer ?
#
loop_
_entity_poly.entity_id
_entity_poly.type
_entity_poly.pdbx_seq_one_letter_code
_entity_poly.pdbx_strand_id
1 'polypeptide(L)'
;MIKVRTPRWINEPVAHHREGKALVVVTGSETDFWNNTFYGFRHQNGHFIAHEVSGDFSVELKFSANYATLYDQAGAMLRVDDNNWLKCGVEFTDGRKQFSVVVTRDDQSDWSVMRLRGKADAPTTLRLTRHAEALRVEIKDGKTWRLVRLAFLGMPETVEAGPMCCSPIGEALQVRFERIAWSDPIDRELHPN
;
A
#
# COMPACT_ATOMS: atom_id res chain seq x y z
N MET A 1 12.96 -2.06 -19.35
CA MET A 1 12.93 -0.85 -18.47
C MET A 1 11.48 -0.42 -18.33
N ILE A 2 10.94 -0.45 -17.11
CA ILE A 2 9.55 -0.10 -16.82
C ILE A 2 9.24 1.34 -17.21
N LYS A 3 8.02 1.57 -17.67
CA LYS A 3 7.51 2.93 -17.93
C LYS A 3 6.57 3.32 -16.81
N VAL A 4 6.97 4.31 -16.02
CA VAL A 4 6.17 4.89 -14.94
C VAL A 4 5.83 6.31 -15.34
N ARG A 5 4.54 6.62 -15.47
CA ARG A 5 4.08 7.96 -15.84
C ARG A 5 4.05 8.90 -14.65
N THR A 6 3.97 10.19 -14.93
CA THR A 6 3.81 11.24 -13.90
C THR A 6 2.60 10.92 -13.02
N PRO A 7 2.76 10.94 -11.69
CA PRO A 7 1.67 10.59 -10.77
C PRO A 7 0.60 11.67 -10.72
N ARG A 8 -0.60 11.24 -10.32
CA ARG A 8 -1.68 12.12 -9.89
C ARG A 8 -2.21 11.67 -8.53
N TRP A 9 -2.81 12.56 -7.78
CA TRP A 9 -3.55 12.19 -6.61
C TRP A 9 -4.93 11.62 -6.99
N ILE A 10 -5.28 10.51 -6.36
CA ILE A 10 -6.65 10.07 -6.15
C ILE A 10 -6.97 10.43 -4.72
N ASN A 11 -7.96 11.30 -4.51
CA ASN A 11 -8.29 11.92 -3.25
C ASN A 11 -7.08 12.63 -2.62
N GLU A 12 -6.84 13.87 -3.07
CA GLU A 12 -5.72 14.66 -2.57
C GLU A 12 -5.81 14.84 -1.03
N PRO A 13 -4.70 14.64 -0.29
CA PRO A 13 -4.69 14.80 1.16
C PRO A 13 -4.81 16.27 1.57
N VAL A 14 -5.09 16.51 2.87
CA VAL A 14 -5.25 17.89 3.39
C VAL A 14 -3.94 18.70 3.31
N ALA A 15 -2.80 18.01 3.39
CA ALA A 15 -1.50 18.61 3.14
C ALA A 15 -0.48 17.58 2.66
N HIS A 16 0.40 18.01 1.77
CA HIS A 16 1.58 17.24 1.39
C HIS A 16 2.72 18.16 0.97
N HIS A 17 3.95 17.74 1.22
CA HIS A 17 5.14 18.48 0.79
C HIS A 17 6.34 17.55 0.67
N ARG A 18 7.40 18.02 0.04
CA ARG A 18 8.66 17.29 -0.05
C ARG A 18 9.67 17.81 0.98
N GLU A 19 10.33 16.90 1.66
CA GLU A 19 11.49 17.15 2.50
C GLU A 19 12.70 16.39 1.92
N GLY A 20 13.47 17.07 1.10
CA GLY A 20 14.52 16.44 0.30
C GLY A 20 13.92 15.40 -0.68
N LYS A 21 14.29 14.12 -0.52
CA LYS A 21 13.74 13.02 -1.34
C LYS A 21 12.48 12.40 -0.75
N ALA A 22 12.18 12.69 0.51
CA ALA A 22 10.98 12.16 1.17
C ALA A 22 9.75 12.96 0.78
N LEU A 23 8.61 12.28 0.77
CA LEU A 23 7.28 12.89 0.67
C LEU A 23 6.60 12.76 2.01
N VAL A 24 6.16 13.88 2.57
CA VAL A 24 5.35 13.94 3.80
C VAL A 24 3.91 14.21 3.39
N VAL A 25 2.98 13.45 3.97
CA VAL A 25 1.54 13.50 3.68
C VAL A 25 0.78 13.58 5.00
N VAL A 26 -0.24 14.42 5.07
CA VAL A 26 -1.18 14.50 6.21
C VAL A 26 -2.55 14.11 5.70
N THR A 27 -3.14 13.07 6.28
CA THR A 27 -4.45 12.55 5.85
C THR A 27 -5.60 13.48 6.26
N GLY A 28 -6.69 13.42 5.50
CA GLY A 28 -7.99 13.89 5.96
C GLY A 28 -8.58 12.97 7.02
N SER A 29 -9.73 13.39 7.57
CA SER A 29 -10.52 12.60 8.51
C SER A 29 -11.35 11.54 7.79
N GLU A 30 -11.58 10.40 8.46
CA GLU A 30 -12.50 9.33 8.02
C GLU A 30 -12.21 8.82 6.60
N THR A 31 -10.91 8.69 6.25
CA THR A 31 -10.46 8.25 4.92
C THR A 31 -10.13 6.76 4.90
N ASP A 32 -10.63 6.03 3.90
CA ASP A 32 -10.34 4.59 3.72
C ASP A 32 -10.53 4.12 2.27
N PHE A 33 -10.06 2.89 2.02
CA PHE A 33 -10.43 2.04 0.89
C PHE A 33 -10.96 0.71 1.45
N TRP A 34 -12.27 0.48 1.33
CA TRP A 34 -12.96 -0.74 1.74
C TRP A 34 -14.24 -0.93 0.95
N ASN A 35 -14.51 -2.13 0.47
CA ASN A 35 -15.72 -2.43 -0.27
C ASN A 35 -16.50 -3.58 0.39
N ASN A 36 -17.70 -3.28 0.82
CA ASN A 36 -18.84 -4.13 1.21
C ASN A 36 -18.61 -5.21 2.27
N THR A 37 -17.60 -6.08 2.11
CA THR A 37 -17.42 -7.28 2.94
C THR A 37 -17.56 -6.97 4.43
N PHE A 38 -18.31 -7.81 5.12
CA PHE A 38 -18.54 -7.84 6.56
C PHE A 38 -19.30 -6.62 7.11
N TYR A 39 -18.87 -5.40 6.77
CA TYR A 39 -19.43 -4.16 7.32
C TYR A 39 -20.59 -3.59 6.49
N GLY A 40 -20.72 -3.97 5.22
CA GLY A 40 -21.78 -3.48 4.33
C GLY A 40 -21.63 -2.02 3.89
N PHE A 41 -20.49 -1.37 4.14
CA PHE A 41 -20.19 -0.02 3.67
C PHE A 41 -19.12 -0.04 2.56
N ARG A 42 -19.00 1.07 1.86
CA ARG A 42 -18.02 1.29 0.80
C ARG A 42 -17.33 2.63 1.01
N HIS A 43 -16.01 2.60 1.18
CA HIS A 43 -15.14 3.77 1.27
C HIS A 43 -14.12 3.76 0.13
N GLN A 44 -14.02 4.91 -0.57
CA GLN A 44 -13.12 5.12 -1.71
C GLN A 44 -12.42 6.48 -1.60
N ASN A 45 -12.28 6.98 -0.37
CA ASN A 45 -11.79 8.33 -0.09
C ASN A 45 -10.39 8.36 0.54
N GLY A 46 -9.70 7.23 0.63
CA GLY A 46 -8.31 7.15 1.03
C GLY A 46 -7.38 7.89 0.04
N HIS A 47 -6.23 8.32 0.51
CA HIS A 47 -5.25 9.08 -0.31
C HIS A 47 -4.32 8.13 -1.04
N PHE A 48 -4.23 8.28 -2.35
CA PHE A 48 -3.41 7.43 -3.20
C PHE A 48 -2.67 8.25 -4.27
N ILE A 49 -1.35 8.07 -4.36
CA ILE A 49 -0.53 8.61 -5.44
C ILE A 49 -0.47 7.57 -6.55
N ALA A 50 -1.29 7.76 -7.55
CA ALA A 50 -1.45 6.85 -8.67
C ALA A 50 -0.43 7.14 -9.78
N HIS A 51 0.50 6.22 -9.99
CA HIS A 51 1.34 6.14 -11.18
C HIS A 51 0.75 5.14 -12.14
N GLU A 52 0.55 5.50 -13.40
CA GLU A 52 0.25 4.51 -14.45
C GLU A 52 1.51 3.71 -14.77
N VAL A 53 1.41 2.39 -14.67
CA VAL A 53 2.50 1.44 -14.92
C VAL A 53 2.01 0.32 -15.82
N SER A 54 2.76 0.01 -16.87
CA SER A 54 2.41 -1.06 -17.84
C SER A 54 3.33 -2.26 -17.67
N GLY A 55 2.75 -3.46 -17.86
CA GLY A 55 3.47 -4.74 -17.76
C GLY A 55 3.78 -5.14 -16.33
N ASP A 56 4.76 -6.02 -16.18
CA ASP A 56 5.24 -6.49 -14.88
C ASP A 56 6.25 -5.52 -14.29
N PHE A 57 6.21 -5.33 -12.96
CA PHE A 57 7.09 -4.39 -12.26
C PHE A 57 7.23 -4.74 -10.78
N SER A 58 8.21 -4.12 -10.12
CA SER A 58 8.28 -4.03 -8.67
C SER A 58 8.29 -2.57 -8.22
N VAL A 59 7.60 -2.29 -7.11
CA VAL A 59 7.72 -1.04 -6.37
C VAL A 59 8.13 -1.31 -4.93
N GLU A 60 9.20 -0.65 -4.49
CA GLU A 60 9.66 -0.66 -3.10
C GLU A 60 9.32 0.65 -2.44
N LEU A 61 8.68 0.58 -1.26
CA LEU A 61 8.40 1.73 -0.42
C LEU A 61 9.10 1.59 0.92
N LYS A 62 9.77 2.66 1.39
CA LYS A 62 10.20 2.81 2.78
C LYS A 62 9.44 3.98 3.38
N PHE A 63 8.73 3.74 4.48
CA PHE A 63 7.85 4.72 5.08
C PHE A 63 7.74 4.56 6.59
N SER A 64 7.33 5.63 7.26
CA SER A 64 6.96 5.69 8.67
C SER A 64 5.74 6.58 8.84
N ALA A 65 5.02 6.42 9.94
CA ALA A 65 3.92 7.29 10.29
C ALA A 65 3.72 7.37 11.80
N ASN A 66 3.03 8.42 12.26
CA ASN A 66 2.66 8.63 13.65
C ASN A 66 1.32 7.93 13.95
N TYR A 67 1.31 6.59 13.83
CA TYR A 67 0.12 5.78 14.07
C TYR A 67 -0.40 5.96 15.50
N ALA A 68 -1.63 6.40 15.66
CA ALA A 68 -2.24 6.67 16.95
C ALA A 68 -3.68 6.18 17.06
N THR A 69 -4.42 6.24 15.96
CA THR A 69 -5.85 5.91 15.93
C THR A 69 -6.06 4.55 15.26
N LEU A 70 -7.06 3.81 15.74
CA LEU A 70 -7.43 2.51 15.17
C LEU A 70 -7.63 2.63 13.64
N TYR A 71 -7.05 1.69 12.90
CA TYR A 71 -7.02 1.62 11.44
C TYR A 71 -6.19 2.69 10.73
N ASP A 72 -5.44 3.56 11.43
CA ASP A 72 -4.42 4.37 10.77
C ASP A 72 -3.53 3.51 9.90
N GLN A 73 -3.37 3.86 8.61
CA GLN A 73 -2.67 3.00 7.67
C GLN A 73 -1.84 3.76 6.64
N ALA A 74 -0.72 3.16 6.27
CA ALA A 74 0.14 3.64 5.20
C ALA A 74 0.85 2.47 4.51
N GLY A 75 1.08 2.61 3.20
CA GLY A 75 1.74 1.58 2.42
C GLY A 75 1.65 1.80 0.92
N ALA A 76 1.44 0.72 0.18
CA ALA A 76 1.28 0.70 -1.27
C ALA A 76 -0.13 0.28 -1.66
N MET A 77 -0.58 0.80 -2.79
CA MET A 77 -1.80 0.35 -3.47
C MET A 77 -1.48 0.06 -4.94
N LEU A 78 -2.13 -0.96 -5.49
CA LEU A 78 -2.28 -1.21 -6.92
C LEU A 78 -3.78 -1.24 -7.21
N ARG A 79 -4.20 -0.49 -8.22
CA ARG A 79 -5.61 -0.31 -8.55
C ARG A 79 -5.84 -0.52 -10.05
N VAL A 80 -6.82 -1.32 -10.37
CA VAL A 80 -7.37 -1.48 -11.72
C VAL A 80 -8.51 -0.49 -11.91
N ASP A 81 -9.46 -0.51 -10.98
CA ASP A 81 -10.63 0.35 -10.89
C ASP A 81 -11.14 0.42 -9.43
N ASP A 82 -12.33 1.00 -9.21
CA ASP A 82 -12.93 1.13 -7.87
C ASP A 82 -13.36 -0.20 -7.25
N ASN A 83 -13.53 -1.25 -8.04
CA ASN A 83 -14.01 -2.55 -7.60
C ASN A 83 -12.89 -3.61 -7.53
N ASN A 84 -11.71 -3.30 -8.10
CA ASN A 84 -10.60 -4.23 -8.23
C ASN A 84 -9.27 -3.56 -7.87
N TRP A 85 -8.75 -3.85 -6.68
CA TRP A 85 -7.51 -3.26 -6.19
C TRP A 85 -6.88 -4.10 -5.06
N LEU A 86 -5.63 -3.87 -4.79
CA LEU A 86 -4.91 -4.37 -3.62
C LEU A 86 -4.26 -3.21 -2.90
N LYS A 87 -4.43 -3.11 -1.58
CA LYS A 87 -3.61 -2.27 -0.70
C LYS A 87 -2.84 -3.14 0.28
N CYS A 88 -1.60 -2.73 0.60
CA CYS A 88 -0.77 -3.41 1.58
C CYS A 88 0.13 -2.41 2.32
N GLY A 89 0.39 -2.68 3.58
CA GLY A 89 1.24 -1.80 4.39
C GLY A 89 1.06 -2.01 5.87
N VAL A 90 1.39 -0.99 6.65
CA VAL A 90 1.15 -0.95 8.08
C VAL A 90 -0.26 -0.48 8.34
N GLU A 91 -0.95 -1.16 9.24
CA GLU A 91 -2.24 -0.79 9.79
C GLU A 91 -2.16 -0.87 11.32
N PHE A 92 -2.67 0.14 12.00
CA PHE A 92 -2.63 0.21 13.46
C PHE A 92 -3.91 -0.37 14.05
N THR A 93 -3.83 -1.61 14.55
CA THR A 93 -4.93 -2.32 15.19
C THR A 93 -4.47 -2.95 16.49
N ASP A 94 -5.37 -3.14 17.45
CA ASP A 94 -5.06 -3.75 18.76
C ASP A 94 -3.91 -3.05 19.51
N GLY A 95 -3.81 -1.72 19.37
CA GLY A 95 -2.77 -0.92 20.01
C GLY A 95 -1.35 -1.16 19.48
N ARG A 96 -1.21 -1.70 18.26
CA ARG A 96 0.10 -2.02 17.66
C ARG A 96 0.10 -1.95 16.13
N LYS A 97 1.29 -1.85 15.57
CA LYS A 97 1.45 -1.97 14.12
C LYS A 97 1.29 -3.42 13.68
N GLN A 98 0.45 -3.64 12.70
CA GLN A 98 0.34 -4.89 11.96
C GLN A 98 0.65 -4.66 10.49
N PHE A 99 1.15 -5.65 9.79
CA PHE A 99 1.21 -5.62 8.34
C PHE A 99 -0.11 -6.14 7.81
N SER A 100 -0.79 -5.31 7.03
CA SER A 100 -2.11 -5.57 6.48
C SER A 100 -2.03 -5.74 4.98
N VAL A 101 -2.84 -6.64 4.44
CA VAL A 101 -3.11 -6.76 3.00
C VAL A 101 -4.61 -6.87 2.82
N VAL A 102 -5.16 -5.98 2.00
CA VAL A 102 -6.55 -6.04 1.54
C VAL A 102 -6.54 -6.25 0.03
N VAL A 103 -7.25 -7.28 -0.42
CA VAL A 103 -7.50 -7.54 -1.84
C VAL A 103 -8.97 -7.35 -2.10
N THR A 104 -9.33 -6.42 -2.97
CA THR A 104 -10.71 -6.21 -3.40
C THR A 104 -10.87 -6.73 -4.81
N ARG A 105 -11.86 -7.59 -5.00
CA ARG A 105 -12.25 -8.17 -6.29
C ARG A 105 -13.75 -8.12 -6.41
N ASP A 106 -14.21 -7.65 -7.56
CA ASP A 106 -15.67 -7.58 -7.87
C ASP A 106 -16.43 -6.92 -6.69
N ASP A 107 -15.89 -5.80 -6.20
CA ASP A 107 -16.49 -4.99 -5.12
C ASP A 107 -16.57 -5.70 -3.75
N GLN A 108 -15.74 -6.72 -3.50
CA GLN A 108 -15.64 -7.42 -2.22
C GLN A 108 -14.21 -7.42 -1.70
N SER A 109 -14.02 -6.89 -0.49
CA SER A 109 -12.71 -6.80 0.18
C SER A 109 -12.40 -8.05 1.00
N ASP A 110 -11.17 -8.55 0.86
CA ASP A 110 -10.59 -9.69 1.60
C ASP A 110 -9.38 -9.17 2.38
N TRP A 111 -9.40 -9.32 3.71
CA TRP A 111 -8.42 -8.72 4.62
C TRP A 111 -7.62 -9.76 5.39
N SER A 112 -6.31 -9.54 5.47
CA SER A 112 -5.41 -10.31 6.32
C SER A 112 -4.41 -9.42 7.04
N VAL A 113 -4.07 -9.79 8.28
CA VAL A 113 -3.09 -9.08 9.11
C VAL A 113 -2.03 -10.02 9.65
N MET A 114 -0.84 -9.48 9.80
CA MET A 114 0.30 -10.16 10.41
C MET A 114 1.00 -9.21 11.37
N ARG A 115 1.20 -9.65 12.61
CA ARG A 115 1.90 -8.86 13.62
C ARG A 115 3.30 -8.47 13.16
N LEU A 116 3.62 -7.18 13.19
CA LEU A 116 4.97 -6.67 13.01
C LEU A 116 5.76 -6.79 14.31
N ARG A 117 7.02 -7.20 14.18
CA ARG A 117 8.00 -7.16 15.26
C ARG A 117 8.86 -5.89 15.13
N GLY A 118 9.42 -5.43 16.23
CA GLY A 118 10.31 -4.27 16.24
C GLY A 118 9.74 -3.08 17.00
N LYS A 119 10.45 -1.95 16.92
CA LYS A 119 10.07 -0.71 17.60
C LYS A 119 8.87 -0.05 16.92
N ALA A 120 8.03 0.62 17.71
CA ALA A 120 6.82 1.27 17.22
C ALA A 120 7.11 2.36 16.17
N ASP A 121 8.22 3.07 16.32
CA ASP A 121 8.66 4.18 15.47
C ASP A 121 9.53 3.74 14.27
N ALA A 122 9.95 2.46 14.23
CA ALA A 122 10.81 1.99 13.14
C ALA A 122 10.12 2.08 11.78
N PRO A 123 10.83 2.59 10.73
CA PRO A 123 10.32 2.59 9.37
C PRO A 123 10.04 1.18 8.86
N THR A 124 9.01 1.06 8.05
CA THR A 124 8.67 -0.18 7.36
C THR A 124 9.13 -0.10 5.91
N THR A 125 9.68 -1.19 5.39
CA THR A 125 10.00 -1.31 3.97
C THR A 125 9.23 -2.48 3.40
N LEU A 126 8.42 -2.23 2.37
CA LEU A 126 7.68 -3.25 1.63
C LEU A 126 8.10 -3.26 0.16
N ARG A 127 7.81 -4.35 -0.51
CA ARG A 127 7.87 -4.49 -1.96
C ARG A 127 6.58 -5.13 -2.46
N LEU A 128 5.99 -4.51 -3.46
CA LEU A 128 4.85 -5.03 -4.21
C LEU A 128 5.34 -5.32 -5.63
N THR A 129 5.24 -6.57 -6.06
CA THR A 129 5.62 -7.00 -7.41
C THR A 129 4.40 -7.54 -8.14
N ARG A 130 4.21 -7.05 -9.37
CA ARG A 130 3.26 -7.62 -10.32
C ARG A 130 3.96 -8.65 -11.20
N HIS A 131 3.32 -9.82 -11.36
CA HIS A 131 3.65 -10.85 -12.34
C HIS A 131 2.36 -11.29 -13.04
N ALA A 132 2.06 -10.70 -14.19
CA ALA A 132 0.81 -10.91 -14.93
C ALA A 132 -0.43 -10.66 -14.03
N GLU A 133 -1.18 -11.71 -13.67
CA GLU A 133 -2.36 -11.66 -12.80
C GLU A 133 -2.04 -11.84 -11.30
N ALA A 134 -0.76 -12.03 -10.96
CA ALA A 134 -0.34 -12.28 -9.58
C ALA A 134 0.34 -11.04 -8.98
N LEU A 135 0.02 -10.76 -7.71
CA LEU A 135 0.66 -9.73 -6.89
C LEU A 135 1.40 -10.38 -5.73
N ARG A 136 2.72 -10.20 -5.70
CA ARG A 136 3.59 -10.66 -4.62
C ARG A 136 3.86 -9.50 -3.67
N VAL A 137 3.42 -9.65 -2.42
CA VAL A 137 3.63 -8.67 -1.35
C VAL A 137 4.71 -9.20 -0.40
N GLU A 138 5.73 -8.41 -0.18
CA GLU A 138 6.84 -8.75 0.70
C GLU A 138 7.15 -7.61 1.65
N ILE A 139 7.64 -7.96 2.84
CA ILE A 139 8.18 -7.04 3.82
C ILE A 139 9.66 -7.31 4.06
N LYS A 140 10.44 -6.25 4.24
CA LYS A 140 11.85 -6.37 4.59
C LYS A 140 12.02 -6.67 6.07
N ASP A 141 12.65 -7.80 6.38
CA ASP A 141 12.99 -8.25 7.74
C ASP A 141 14.51 -8.34 7.86
N GLY A 142 15.13 -7.32 8.46
CA GLY A 142 16.57 -7.16 8.48
C GLY A 142 17.16 -7.04 7.07
N LYS A 143 17.96 -8.03 6.64
CA LYS A 143 18.59 -8.06 5.31
C LYS A 143 17.77 -8.87 4.28
N THR A 144 16.74 -9.60 4.72
CA THR A 144 15.96 -10.51 3.87
C THR A 144 14.59 -9.92 3.51
N TRP A 145 14.00 -10.45 2.45
CA TRP A 145 12.61 -10.22 2.09
C TRP A 145 11.77 -11.41 2.51
N ARG A 146 10.68 -11.16 3.19
CA ARG A 146 9.73 -12.17 3.63
C ARG A 146 8.42 -12.02 2.87
N LEU A 147 8.02 -13.10 2.20
CA LEU A 147 6.71 -13.17 1.55
C LEU A 147 5.60 -13.04 2.61
N VAL A 148 4.65 -12.14 2.36
CA VAL A 148 3.45 -11.94 3.18
C VAL A 148 2.22 -12.49 2.47
N ARG A 149 2.09 -12.18 1.18
CA ARG A 149 0.93 -12.60 0.38
C ARG A 149 1.35 -12.81 -1.07
N LEU A 150 0.82 -13.87 -1.65
CA LEU A 150 0.70 -14.02 -3.10
C LEU A 150 -0.80 -13.96 -3.40
N ALA A 151 -1.22 -12.91 -4.10
CA ALA A 151 -2.62 -12.64 -4.37
C ALA A 151 -2.89 -12.72 -5.88
N PHE A 152 -4.08 -13.18 -6.24
CA PHE A 152 -4.62 -13.06 -7.58
C PHE A 152 -5.44 -11.77 -7.70
N LEU A 153 -5.21 -11.04 -8.79
CA LEU A 153 -6.05 -9.93 -9.23
C LEU A 153 -6.05 -9.90 -10.76
N GLY A 154 -7.22 -9.97 -11.39
CA GLY A 154 -7.34 -9.76 -12.83
C GLY A 154 -6.93 -8.34 -13.21
N MET A 155 -5.88 -8.19 -14.00
CA MET A 155 -5.29 -6.88 -14.32
C MET A 155 -5.10 -6.68 -15.81
N PRO A 156 -5.50 -5.52 -16.35
CA PRO A 156 -5.14 -5.12 -17.72
C PRO A 156 -3.63 -4.85 -17.84
N GLU A 157 -3.16 -4.60 -19.07
CA GLU A 157 -1.75 -4.28 -19.32
C GLU A 157 -1.26 -3.08 -18.48
N THR A 158 -2.07 -2.05 -18.34
CA THR A 158 -1.74 -0.85 -17.56
C THR A 158 -2.61 -0.77 -16.33
N VAL A 159 -1.99 -0.53 -15.18
CA VAL A 159 -2.63 -0.35 -13.87
C VAL A 159 -2.11 0.92 -13.20
N GLU A 160 -2.78 1.33 -12.14
CA GLU A 160 -2.31 2.39 -11.26
C GLU A 160 -1.64 1.76 -10.03
N ALA A 161 -0.44 2.24 -9.66
CA ALA A 161 0.26 1.78 -8.47
C ALA A 161 1.03 2.91 -7.78
N GLY A 162 1.23 2.80 -6.46
CA GLY A 162 2.01 3.79 -5.71
C GLY A 162 1.71 3.84 -4.22
N PRO A 163 2.20 4.88 -3.53
CA PRO A 163 1.95 5.10 -2.11
C PRO A 163 0.49 5.41 -1.79
N MET A 164 0.00 4.87 -0.67
CA MET A 164 -1.32 5.21 -0.13
C MET A 164 -1.27 5.42 1.39
N CYS A 165 -2.21 6.19 1.92
CA CYS A 165 -2.44 6.33 3.36
C CYS A 165 -3.90 6.69 3.66
N CYS A 166 -4.37 6.28 4.86
CA CYS A 166 -5.73 6.52 5.34
C CYS A 166 -5.75 6.68 6.86
N SER A 167 -6.77 7.38 7.37
CA SER A 167 -7.13 7.44 8.79
C SER A 167 -8.65 7.24 8.92
N PRO A 168 -9.13 5.97 8.99
CA PRO A 168 -10.55 5.64 8.87
C PRO A 168 -11.45 6.18 9.96
N ILE A 169 -10.97 6.28 11.19
CA ILE A 169 -11.74 6.81 12.34
C ILE A 169 -11.02 7.96 13.05
N GLY A 170 -9.90 8.41 12.51
CA GLY A 170 -9.12 9.53 13.00
C GLY A 170 -8.95 10.60 11.95
N GLU A 171 -7.99 11.47 12.19
CA GLU A 171 -7.60 12.56 11.29
C GLU A 171 -6.11 12.86 11.41
N ALA A 172 -5.57 13.56 10.42
CA ALA A 172 -4.22 14.14 10.45
C ALA A 172 -3.10 13.12 10.71
N LEU A 173 -3.26 11.86 10.29
CA LEU A 173 -2.15 10.90 10.29
C LEU A 173 -1.03 11.46 9.42
N GLN A 174 0.12 11.71 10.02
CA GLN A 174 1.30 12.15 9.29
C GLN A 174 2.11 10.94 8.83
N VAL A 175 2.24 10.79 7.52
CA VAL A 175 3.00 9.72 6.87
C VAL A 175 4.22 10.30 6.17
N ARG A 176 5.37 9.66 6.33
CA ARG A 176 6.61 10.00 5.64
C ARG A 176 7.03 8.83 4.74
N PHE A 177 6.94 9.03 3.43
CA PHE A 177 7.49 8.12 2.43
C PHE A 177 8.94 8.53 2.14
N GLU A 178 9.91 7.84 2.75
CA GLU A 178 11.34 8.13 2.63
C GLU A 178 11.90 7.72 1.28
N ARG A 179 11.37 6.62 0.71
CA ARG A 179 11.78 6.08 -0.58
C ARG A 179 10.60 5.48 -1.32
N ILE A 180 10.52 5.80 -2.60
CA ILE A 180 9.63 5.19 -3.59
C ILE A 180 10.55 4.78 -4.75
N ALA A 181 10.73 3.50 -4.98
CA ALA A 181 11.66 3.01 -6.00
C ALA A 181 10.98 1.98 -6.90
N TRP A 182 11.05 2.22 -8.19
CA TRP A 182 10.50 1.37 -9.23
C TRP A 182 11.61 0.56 -9.89
N SER A 183 11.34 -0.69 -10.23
CA SER A 183 12.26 -1.56 -10.97
C SER A 183 11.52 -2.55 -11.86
N ASP A 184 12.24 -3.18 -12.78
CA ASP A 184 11.74 -4.38 -13.44
C ASP A 184 11.34 -5.42 -12.38
N PRO A 185 10.41 -6.35 -12.66
CA PRO A 185 9.93 -7.31 -11.68
C PRO A 185 11.08 -8.16 -11.15
N ILE A 186 11.03 -8.49 -9.86
CA ILE A 186 11.95 -9.49 -9.30
C ILE A 186 11.67 -10.87 -9.91
N ASP A 187 12.58 -11.83 -9.69
CA ASP A 187 12.38 -13.22 -10.12
C ASP A 187 11.08 -13.79 -9.53
N ARG A 188 10.43 -14.67 -10.31
CA ARG A 188 9.18 -15.37 -9.91
C ARG A 188 9.43 -16.46 -8.86
N GLU A 189 10.69 -16.86 -8.64
CA GLU A 189 11.02 -17.87 -7.65
C GLU A 189 10.66 -17.41 -6.25
N LEU A 190 9.81 -18.18 -5.55
CA LEU A 190 9.34 -17.84 -4.20
C LEU A 190 10.30 -18.34 -3.11
N HIS A 191 11.02 -19.39 -3.37
CA HIS A 191 11.92 -20.09 -2.42
C HIS A 191 13.29 -20.34 -3.10
N PRO A 192 14.14 -19.30 -3.26
CA PRO A 192 15.49 -19.50 -3.79
C PRO A 192 16.27 -20.45 -2.87
N ASN A 193 16.93 -21.44 -3.45
CA ASN A 193 17.79 -22.41 -2.75
C ASN A 193 18.99 -21.75 -2.10
#